data_bf443aaa63b50a6c5000cd8325f57428
#
_entry.id   bf443aaa63b50a6c5000cd8325f57428
#
_cell.length_a   1.000
_cell.length_b   1.000
_cell.length_c   1.000
_cell.angle_alpha   90.00
_cell.angle_beta   90.00
_cell.angle_gamma   90.00
#
_symmetry.space_group_name_H-M   'P 1'
#
loop_
_entity.id
_entity.type
_entity.pdbx_description
1 polymer ?
#
loop_
_entity_poly.entity_id
_entity_poly.type
_entity_poly.pdbx_seq_one_letter_code
_entity_poly.pdbx_strand_id
1 'polypeptide(L)'
;MKKLALLLVLLTLTFTGLTKSHVTILIDPGHGGKDPGHLPLKDTLMREKDIALEIAMKVGNYLTYNLSNVKVLYTRTKDVYPSLDDRVAQANDNAVDYMLSIHVNGSPNPNVSGTETHIHNFDAKSSYKWARLIEKQFKTRAGRKSRGVKTAADIGHSLQVLKHTRMPTVLVECGFITNDAEGRYLNSVYGQEIIASAIFRATREFVKEKHPTIDFNPPQDVTNQPDQPHYKVQIMASIDKIETDITEFKKLDFPVERVFVESSSMYKYKYFVGPFTDKKEAKKAQKSVQSNGFGDAFVVYFE
;
A
#
# COMPACT_ATOMS: atom_id res chain seq x y z
N MET A 1 53.94 -31.01 -49.06
CA MET A 1 52.95 -29.95 -48.90
C MET A 1 52.07 -30.35 -47.70
N LYS A 2 52.31 -29.77 -46.52
CA LYS A 2 51.54 -30.05 -45.28
C LYS A 2 50.43 -29.01 -45.19
N LYS A 3 49.17 -29.46 -45.23
CA LYS A 3 48.01 -28.59 -45.03
C LYS A 3 47.82 -28.32 -43.52
N LEU A 4 48.01 -27.09 -43.11
CA LEU A 4 47.72 -26.63 -41.74
C LEU A 4 46.22 -26.35 -41.63
N ALA A 5 45.51 -27.19 -40.86
CA ALA A 5 44.10 -26.93 -40.55
C ALA A 5 44.01 -25.97 -39.38
N LEU A 6 43.51 -24.77 -39.63
CA LEU A 6 43.28 -23.76 -38.62
C LEU A 6 41.94 -24.07 -37.92
N LEU A 7 42.01 -24.54 -36.68
CA LEU A 7 40.82 -24.81 -35.85
C LEU A 7 40.35 -23.48 -35.19
N LEU A 8 39.28 -22.91 -35.73
CA LEU A 8 38.67 -21.71 -35.17
C LEU A 8 37.79 -22.12 -33.97
N VAL A 9 38.26 -21.93 -32.73
CA VAL A 9 37.44 -22.14 -31.54
C VAL A 9 36.60 -20.89 -31.34
N LEU A 10 35.29 -20.99 -31.66
CA LEU A 10 34.32 -19.97 -31.35
C LEU A 10 34.00 -20.02 -29.84
N LEU A 11 34.58 -19.14 -29.09
CA LEU A 11 34.25 -18.93 -27.67
C LEU A 11 32.90 -18.18 -27.58
N THR A 12 31.80 -18.91 -27.46
CA THR A 12 30.49 -18.32 -27.16
C THR A 12 30.47 -17.90 -25.70
N LEU A 13 30.76 -16.65 -25.44
CA LEU A 13 30.47 -16.04 -24.15
C LEU A 13 28.93 -16.02 -23.96
N THR A 14 28.43 -17.00 -23.25
CA THR A 14 27.06 -16.92 -22.70
C THR A 14 27.07 -15.87 -21.61
N PHE A 15 26.62 -14.66 -21.94
CA PHE A 15 26.29 -13.65 -20.97
C PHE A 15 25.05 -14.15 -20.20
N THR A 16 25.27 -14.88 -19.11
CA THR A 16 24.26 -15.11 -18.12
C THR A 16 24.02 -13.78 -17.41
N GLY A 17 23.13 -12.96 -17.98
CA GLY A 17 22.67 -11.77 -17.30
C GLY A 17 22.16 -12.19 -15.92
N LEU A 18 22.78 -11.68 -14.85
CA LEU A 18 22.24 -11.84 -13.50
C LEU A 18 20.81 -11.26 -13.52
N THR A 19 19.82 -12.13 -13.59
CA THR A 19 18.42 -11.73 -13.42
C THR A 19 18.29 -11.23 -11.99
N LYS A 20 17.88 -9.97 -11.83
CA LYS A 20 17.64 -9.37 -10.53
C LYS A 20 16.65 -10.24 -9.76
N SER A 21 17.03 -10.74 -8.60
CA SER A 21 16.25 -11.67 -7.79
C SER A 21 15.23 -10.98 -6.88
N HIS A 22 15.27 -9.66 -6.78
CA HIS A 22 14.39 -8.87 -5.92
C HIS A 22 14.01 -7.54 -6.59
N VAL A 23 12.91 -6.96 -6.12
CA VAL A 23 12.43 -5.61 -6.50
C VAL A 23 12.69 -4.65 -5.36
N THR A 24 13.29 -3.50 -5.66
CA THR A 24 13.52 -2.42 -4.68
C THR A 24 12.47 -1.33 -4.86
N ILE A 25 11.71 -1.06 -3.81
CA ILE A 25 10.69 0.00 -3.76
C ILE A 25 11.15 1.06 -2.76
N LEU A 26 11.28 2.31 -3.22
CA LEU A 26 11.50 3.46 -2.34
C LEU A 26 10.14 4.06 -1.97
N ILE A 27 9.84 4.08 -0.68
CA ILE A 27 8.69 4.79 -0.14
C ILE A 27 9.14 6.16 0.34
N ASP A 28 8.42 7.18 -0.09
CA ASP A 28 8.72 8.58 0.20
C ASP A 28 7.57 9.20 1.00
N PRO A 29 7.62 9.19 2.34
CA PRO A 29 6.68 9.97 3.15
C PRO A 29 6.89 11.45 2.87
N GLY A 30 5.86 12.13 2.31
CA GLY A 30 5.93 13.55 1.97
C GLY A 30 6.27 14.43 3.16
N HIS A 31 6.81 15.63 2.90
CA HIS A 31 7.12 16.64 3.94
C HIS A 31 8.09 16.14 5.02
N GLY A 32 7.96 16.66 6.26
CA GLY A 32 8.77 16.24 7.42
C GLY A 32 9.56 17.39 8.04
N GLY A 33 9.92 17.24 9.31
CA GLY A 33 10.68 18.25 10.07
C GLY A 33 10.02 19.62 10.03
N LYS A 34 10.71 20.60 9.45
CA LYS A 34 10.24 21.99 9.30
C LYS A 34 9.08 22.18 8.32
N ASP A 35 8.83 21.21 7.43
CA ASP A 35 7.74 21.26 6.46
C ASP A 35 6.56 20.42 6.96
N PRO A 36 5.49 21.04 7.44
CA PRO A 36 4.34 20.35 8.00
C PRO A 36 3.42 19.75 6.92
N GLY A 37 3.56 20.18 5.64
CA GLY A 37 2.55 19.97 4.61
C GLY A 37 1.25 20.72 4.91
N HIS A 38 0.13 20.21 4.43
CA HIS A 38 -1.19 20.75 4.72
C HIS A 38 -1.55 20.59 6.18
N LEU A 39 -2.27 21.61 6.71
CA LEU A 39 -2.72 21.63 8.09
C LEU A 39 -4.16 21.11 8.20
N PRO A 40 -4.49 20.35 9.24
CA PRO A 40 -5.87 19.95 9.51
C PRO A 40 -6.73 21.13 9.94
N LEU A 41 -8.06 20.96 9.88
CA LEU A 41 -9.00 21.97 10.38
C LEU A 41 -8.95 22.16 11.90
N LYS A 42 -8.41 21.19 12.65
CA LYS A 42 -8.32 21.20 14.11
C LYS A 42 -6.88 20.95 14.52
N ASP A 43 -6.32 21.79 15.36
CA ASP A 43 -4.94 21.67 15.86
C ASP A 43 -4.69 20.38 16.68
N THR A 44 -5.75 19.71 17.12
CA THR A 44 -5.66 18.42 17.83
C THR A 44 -5.41 17.22 16.89
N LEU A 45 -5.51 17.42 15.58
CA LEU A 45 -5.27 16.39 14.59
C LEU A 45 -3.84 16.46 14.07
N MET A 46 -3.30 15.31 13.64
CA MET A 46 -1.98 15.23 13.02
C MET A 46 -1.93 16.03 11.72
N ARG A 47 -0.76 16.57 11.42
CA ARG A 47 -0.45 17.27 10.17
C ARG A 47 -0.23 16.29 9.05
N GLU A 48 -0.21 16.75 7.79
CA GLU A 48 0.07 15.91 6.63
C GLU A 48 1.34 15.09 6.78
N LYS A 49 2.46 15.73 7.20
CA LYS A 49 3.76 15.04 7.38
C LYS A 49 3.68 13.82 8.29
N ASP A 50 2.87 13.90 9.35
CA ASP A 50 2.75 12.84 10.35
C ASP A 50 1.88 11.69 9.81
N ILE A 51 0.75 12.02 9.18
CA ILE A 51 -0.14 11.04 8.55
C ILE A 51 0.57 10.33 7.38
N ALA A 52 1.31 11.08 6.56
CA ALA A 52 2.08 10.53 5.45
C ALA A 52 3.13 9.52 5.95
N LEU A 53 3.81 9.82 7.06
CA LEU A 53 4.77 8.91 7.69
C LEU A 53 4.09 7.63 8.18
N GLU A 54 2.99 7.74 8.94
CA GLU A 54 2.25 6.59 9.47
C GLU A 54 1.76 5.67 8.35
N ILE A 55 1.13 6.21 7.31
CA ILE A 55 0.67 5.42 6.17
C ILE A 55 1.84 4.77 5.43
N ALA A 56 2.94 5.51 5.19
CA ALA A 56 4.12 5.01 4.50
C ALA A 56 4.78 3.84 5.24
N MET A 57 4.92 3.94 6.57
CA MET A 57 5.45 2.85 7.39
C MET A 57 4.56 1.61 7.33
N LYS A 58 3.23 1.77 7.38
CA LYS A 58 2.28 0.67 7.22
C LYS A 58 2.38 0.01 5.84
N VAL A 59 2.45 0.80 4.76
CA VAL A 59 2.63 0.27 3.39
C VAL A 59 3.91 -0.53 3.27
N GLY A 60 5.02 -0.01 3.78
CA GLY A 60 6.31 -0.72 3.73
C GLY A 60 6.30 -2.01 4.54
N ASN A 61 5.68 -2.01 5.71
CA ASN A 61 5.47 -3.21 6.49
C ASN A 61 4.66 -4.24 5.71
N TYR A 62 3.52 -3.83 5.10
CA TYR A 62 2.73 -4.73 4.25
C TYR A 62 3.54 -5.33 3.10
N LEU A 63 4.36 -4.54 2.42
CA LEU A 63 5.22 -5.01 1.33
C LEU A 63 6.25 -6.01 1.83
N THR A 64 6.98 -5.68 2.90
CA THR A 64 8.09 -6.49 3.42
C THR A 64 7.61 -7.85 3.96
N TYR A 65 6.47 -7.89 4.65
CA TYR A 65 6.00 -9.12 5.28
C TYR A 65 5.17 -10.02 4.36
N ASN A 66 4.50 -9.44 3.37
CA ASN A 66 3.62 -10.22 2.49
C ASN A 66 4.26 -10.57 1.14
N LEU A 67 5.43 -10.03 0.82
CA LEU A 67 6.11 -10.31 -0.43
C LEU A 67 7.56 -10.70 -0.16
N SER A 68 7.92 -11.96 -0.45
CA SER A 68 9.32 -12.33 -0.59
C SER A 68 9.95 -11.54 -1.74
N ASN A 69 11.26 -11.37 -1.74
CA ASN A 69 11.98 -10.70 -2.83
C ASN A 69 11.55 -9.24 -3.11
N VAL A 70 11.03 -8.54 -2.10
CA VAL A 70 10.83 -7.09 -2.12
C VAL A 70 11.74 -6.44 -1.07
N LYS A 71 12.56 -5.50 -1.51
CA LYS A 71 13.35 -4.63 -0.63
C LYS A 71 12.67 -3.27 -0.55
N VAL A 72 12.36 -2.83 0.66
CA VAL A 72 11.78 -1.51 0.92
C VAL A 72 12.85 -0.57 1.45
N LEU A 73 12.94 0.60 0.83
CA LEU A 73 13.74 1.74 1.29
C LEU A 73 12.80 2.90 1.60
N TYR A 74 13.26 3.86 2.42
CA TYR A 74 12.49 5.05 2.77
C TYR A 74 13.34 6.30 2.62
N THR A 75 12.75 7.40 2.15
CA THR A 75 13.41 8.71 2.16
C THR A 75 13.54 9.25 3.58
N ARG A 76 12.59 8.91 4.46
CA ARG A 76 12.63 9.14 5.92
C ARG A 76 11.81 8.09 6.67
N THR A 77 12.19 7.81 7.91
CA THR A 77 11.47 6.92 8.85
C THR A 77 11.12 7.62 10.16
N LYS A 78 11.37 8.91 10.24
CA LYS A 78 11.09 9.78 11.40
C LYS A 78 10.78 11.19 10.94
N ASP A 79 10.45 12.08 11.86
CA ASP A 79 10.13 13.48 11.56
C ASP A 79 11.41 14.29 11.26
N VAL A 80 11.95 14.10 10.06
CA VAL A 80 13.05 14.88 9.47
C VAL A 80 12.64 15.35 8.08
N TYR A 81 13.29 16.37 7.56
CA TYR A 81 13.03 16.96 6.24
C TYR A 81 14.12 16.59 5.23
N PRO A 82 13.96 15.56 4.40
CA PRO A 82 14.73 15.42 3.17
C PRO A 82 14.28 16.49 2.16
N SER A 83 15.22 17.17 1.54
CA SER A 83 14.89 18.10 0.44
C SER A 83 14.33 17.33 -0.76
N LEU A 84 13.67 18.04 -1.68
CA LEU A 84 13.17 17.41 -2.92
C LEU A 84 14.33 16.83 -3.76
N ASP A 85 15.49 17.48 -3.76
CA ASP A 85 16.69 16.97 -4.44
C ASP A 85 17.22 15.70 -3.77
N ASP A 86 17.24 15.64 -2.42
CA ASP A 86 17.64 14.43 -1.69
C ASP A 86 16.73 13.26 -2.00
N ARG A 87 15.41 13.46 -2.07
CA ARG A 87 14.43 12.42 -2.43
C ARG A 87 14.69 11.87 -3.83
N VAL A 88 14.91 12.76 -4.79
CA VAL A 88 15.24 12.41 -6.18
C VAL A 88 16.58 11.68 -6.26
N ALA A 89 17.60 12.17 -5.57
CA ALA A 89 18.91 11.53 -5.51
C ALA A 89 18.83 10.14 -4.91
N GLN A 90 18.15 9.98 -3.75
CA GLN A 90 17.94 8.67 -3.14
C GLN A 90 17.27 7.67 -4.09
N ALA A 91 16.26 8.12 -4.87
CA ALA A 91 15.60 7.29 -5.85
C ALA A 91 16.53 6.87 -6.99
N ASN A 92 17.29 7.82 -7.54
CA ASN A 92 18.08 7.60 -8.74
C ASN A 92 19.40 6.85 -8.48
N ASP A 93 19.98 6.97 -7.28
CA ASP A 93 21.32 6.45 -6.96
C ASP A 93 21.31 5.07 -6.26
N ASN A 94 20.14 4.62 -5.75
CA ASN A 94 20.02 3.37 -5.00
C ASN A 94 19.48 2.18 -5.80
N ALA A 95 19.56 2.20 -7.12
CA ALA A 95 19.04 1.14 -7.99
C ALA A 95 17.57 0.77 -7.69
N VAL A 96 16.76 1.79 -7.38
CA VAL A 96 15.32 1.66 -7.08
C VAL A 96 14.57 1.29 -8.35
N ASP A 97 13.67 0.31 -8.26
CA ASP A 97 12.83 -0.09 -9.38
C ASP A 97 11.56 0.75 -9.47
N TYR A 98 11.02 1.15 -8.30
CA TYR A 98 9.76 1.90 -8.19
C TYR A 98 9.83 2.88 -7.03
N MET A 99 9.27 4.08 -7.22
CA MET A 99 9.12 5.06 -6.14
C MET A 99 7.66 5.35 -5.86
N LEU A 100 7.28 5.31 -4.58
CA LEU A 100 5.94 5.56 -4.07
C LEU A 100 5.98 6.71 -3.08
N SER A 101 5.56 7.91 -3.50
CA SER A 101 5.43 9.06 -2.61
C SER A 101 4.03 9.10 -1.98
N ILE A 102 3.95 9.33 -0.67
CA ILE A 102 2.71 9.31 0.13
C ILE A 102 2.46 10.71 0.68
N HIS A 103 1.30 11.26 0.36
CA HIS A 103 0.86 12.59 0.70
C HIS A 103 -0.59 12.61 1.19
N VAL A 104 -1.01 13.75 1.71
CA VAL A 104 -2.40 14.04 2.10
C VAL A 104 -2.75 15.43 1.60
N ASN A 105 -3.69 15.50 0.68
CA ASN A 105 -4.07 16.73 -0.01
C ASN A 105 -4.76 17.75 0.91
N GLY A 106 -4.77 18.99 0.46
CA GLY A 106 -5.51 20.09 1.07
C GLY A 106 -6.23 20.93 0.03
N SER A 107 -7.31 21.59 0.45
CA SER A 107 -8.07 22.52 -0.38
C SER A 107 -8.58 23.68 0.45
N PRO A 108 -8.59 24.93 -0.09
CA PRO A 108 -9.29 26.04 0.54
C PRO A 108 -10.80 25.79 0.71
N ASN A 109 -11.39 24.95 -0.15
CA ASN A 109 -12.78 24.52 -0.02
C ASN A 109 -12.87 23.25 0.84
N PRO A 110 -13.42 23.31 2.07
CA PRO A 110 -13.47 22.16 2.97
C PRO A 110 -14.44 21.06 2.54
N ASN A 111 -15.26 21.30 1.50
CA ASN A 111 -16.14 20.29 0.94
C ASN A 111 -15.45 19.38 -0.07
N VAL A 112 -14.23 19.70 -0.48
CA VAL A 112 -13.46 18.84 -1.39
C VAL A 112 -13.02 17.60 -0.63
N SER A 113 -13.20 16.43 -1.26
CA SER A 113 -12.92 15.12 -0.67
C SER A 113 -12.54 14.10 -1.73
N GLY A 114 -11.85 13.04 -1.33
CA GLY A 114 -11.49 11.89 -2.16
C GLY A 114 -9.99 11.73 -2.33
N THR A 115 -9.59 10.68 -3.04
CA THR A 115 -8.19 10.33 -3.30
C THR A 115 -7.78 10.71 -4.72
N GLU A 116 -6.53 11.04 -4.91
CA GLU A 116 -5.93 11.26 -6.24
C GLU A 116 -4.57 10.55 -6.29
N THR A 117 -4.17 10.07 -7.46
CA THR A 117 -2.81 9.60 -7.65
C THR A 117 -2.16 10.36 -8.80
N HIS A 118 -1.06 11.04 -8.49
CA HIS A 118 -0.38 11.92 -9.43
C HIS A 118 0.77 11.17 -10.13
N ILE A 119 0.92 11.47 -11.42
CA ILE A 119 2.03 11.04 -12.28
C ILE A 119 2.57 12.25 -13.04
N HIS A 120 3.77 12.16 -13.60
CA HIS A 120 4.33 13.27 -14.35
C HIS A 120 3.49 13.58 -15.61
N ASN A 121 3.24 12.56 -16.43
CA ASN A 121 2.42 12.64 -17.64
C ASN A 121 1.92 11.25 -18.05
N PHE A 122 1.02 11.16 -19.03
CA PHE A 122 0.47 9.90 -19.51
C PHE A 122 1.43 9.06 -20.37
N ASP A 123 2.58 9.60 -20.78
CA ASP A 123 3.61 8.85 -21.49
C ASP A 123 4.39 7.93 -20.54
N ALA A 124 4.38 8.23 -19.25
CA ALA A 124 4.86 7.34 -18.19
C ALA A 124 3.92 6.14 -17.97
N LYS A 125 3.81 5.25 -18.98
CA LYS A 125 2.81 4.17 -19.02
C LYS A 125 2.80 3.27 -17.78
N SER A 126 3.97 2.95 -17.23
CA SER A 126 4.07 2.14 -16.00
C SER A 126 3.55 2.88 -14.77
N SER A 127 3.91 4.16 -14.59
CA SER A 127 3.35 5.01 -13.53
C SER A 127 1.84 5.15 -13.67
N TYR A 128 1.34 5.38 -14.88
CA TYR A 128 -0.09 5.48 -15.14
C TYR A 128 -0.85 4.20 -14.79
N LYS A 129 -0.30 3.04 -15.18
CA LYS A 129 -0.91 1.75 -14.82
C LYS A 129 -0.97 1.56 -13.32
N TRP A 130 0.13 1.81 -12.62
CA TRP A 130 0.20 1.69 -11.16
C TRP A 130 -0.77 2.64 -10.45
N ALA A 131 -0.79 3.92 -10.85
CA ALA A 131 -1.73 4.92 -10.34
C ALA A 131 -3.20 4.49 -10.51
N ARG A 132 -3.56 3.94 -11.68
CA ARG A 132 -4.91 3.40 -11.91
C ARG A 132 -5.26 2.23 -10.99
N LEU A 133 -4.32 1.35 -10.70
CA LEU A 133 -4.52 0.25 -9.76
C LEU A 133 -4.76 0.78 -8.34
N ILE A 134 -4.01 1.80 -7.91
CA ILE A 134 -4.18 2.45 -6.60
C ILE A 134 -5.59 3.05 -6.50
N GLU A 135 -6.00 3.88 -7.47
CA GLU A 135 -7.32 4.50 -7.47
C GLU A 135 -8.47 3.47 -7.55
N LYS A 136 -8.27 2.37 -8.28
CA LYS A 136 -9.20 1.23 -8.29
C LYS A 136 -9.35 0.63 -6.88
N GLN A 137 -8.24 0.38 -6.18
CA GLN A 137 -8.29 -0.18 -4.82
C GLN A 137 -8.93 0.79 -3.82
N PHE A 138 -8.64 2.09 -3.91
CA PHE A 138 -9.31 3.10 -3.09
C PHE A 138 -10.82 3.09 -3.29
N LYS A 139 -11.29 3.06 -4.54
CA LYS A 139 -12.72 3.05 -4.85
C LYS A 139 -13.40 1.76 -4.43
N THR A 140 -12.83 0.60 -4.77
CA THR A 140 -13.55 -0.68 -4.68
C THR A 140 -13.37 -1.41 -3.36
N ARG A 141 -12.25 -1.16 -2.65
CA ARG A 141 -11.89 -1.87 -1.42
C ARG A 141 -11.84 -0.96 -0.20
N ALA A 142 -11.32 0.24 -0.35
CA ALA A 142 -11.24 1.20 0.76
C ALA A 142 -12.50 2.06 0.90
N GLY A 143 -13.47 1.94 0.00
CA GLY A 143 -14.70 2.74 0.03
C GLY A 143 -14.47 4.24 -0.13
N ARG A 144 -13.32 4.64 -0.73
CA ARG A 144 -12.97 6.04 -0.91
C ARG A 144 -13.52 6.59 -2.22
N LYS A 145 -13.87 7.87 -2.23
CA LYS A 145 -14.19 8.59 -3.47
C LYS A 145 -12.89 8.80 -4.25
N SER A 146 -12.71 8.05 -5.35
CA SER A 146 -11.59 8.27 -6.25
C SER A 146 -11.84 9.48 -7.15
N ARG A 147 -10.88 10.39 -7.22
CA ARG A 147 -10.84 11.52 -8.15
C ARG A 147 -9.95 11.23 -9.37
N GLY A 148 -9.40 10.01 -9.42
CA GLY A 148 -8.64 9.46 -10.52
C GLY A 148 -7.18 9.87 -10.54
N VAL A 149 -6.53 9.57 -11.68
CA VAL A 149 -5.12 9.90 -11.91
C VAL A 149 -5.01 11.33 -12.42
N LYS A 150 -4.03 12.06 -11.89
CA LYS A 150 -3.71 13.44 -12.29
C LYS A 150 -2.30 13.53 -12.85
N THR A 151 -2.12 14.43 -13.80
CA THR A 151 -0.82 14.77 -14.39
C THR A 151 -0.40 16.18 -14.00
N ALA A 152 0.85 16.55 -14.31
CA ALA A 152 1.31 17.93 -14.14
C ALA A 152 0.43 18.96 -14.88
N ALA A 153 -0.15 18.58 -16.01
CA ALA A 153 -1.09 19.44 -16.77
C ALA A 153 -2.43 19.63 -16.02
N ASP A 154 -2.93 18.57 -15.34
CA ASP A 154 -4.19 18.65 -14.61
C ASP A 154 -4.09 19.52 -13.35
N ILE A 155 -2.91 19.56 -12.72
CA ILE A 155 -2.66 20.34 -11.48
C ILE A 155 -1.98 21.69 -11.72
N GLY A 156 -1.60 21.97 -12.97
CA GLY A 156 -1.01 23.24 -13.39
C GLY A 156 0.49 23.44 -13.08
N HIS A 157 1.16 22.43 -12.50
CA HIS A 157 2.59 22.47 -12.21
C HIS A 157 3.21 21.06 -12.15
N SER A 158 4.55 21.01 -12.27
CA SER A 158 5.28 19.74 -12.15
C SER A 158 5.70 19.48 -10.70
N LEU A 159 5.48 18.26 -10.24
CA LEU A 159 6.01 17.77 -8.98
C LEU A 159 7.42 17.20 -9.21
N GLN A 160 8.40 17.71 -8.46
CA GLN A 160 9.84 17.45 -8.70
C GLN A 160 10.15 15.94 -8.60
N VAL A 161 9.61 15.26 -7.60
CA VAL A 161 9.81 13.80 -7.42
C VAL A 161 9.22 12.98 -8.56
N LEU A 162 8.18 13.46 -9.25
CA LEU A 162 7.61 12.77 -10.41
C LEU A 162 8.38 13.09 -11.71
N LYS A 163 8.96 14.29 -11.81
CA LYS A 163 9.63 14.78 -13.02
C LYS A 163 11.05 14.26 -13.16
N HIS A 164 11.80 14.16 -12.05
CA HIS A 164 13.25 13.95 -12.08
C HIS A 164 13.68 12.55 -11.65
N THR A 165 12.77 11.69 -11.21
CA THR A 165 13.06 10.26 -10.96
C THR A 165 13.06 9.48 -12.27
N ARG A 166 13.98 8.50 -12.39
CA ARG A 166 14.22 7.73 -13.62
C ARG A 166 13.36 6.46 -13.74
N MET A 167 12.80 6.00 -12.63
CA MET A 167 11.96 4.82 -12.55
C MET A 167 10.48 5.19 -12.54
N PRO A 168 9.56 4.23 -12.73
CA PRO A 168 8.13 4.47 -12.51
C PRO A 168 7.89 5.01 -11.10
N THR A 169 7.30 6.20 -11.03
CA THR A 169 7.01 6.92 -9.78
C THR A 169 5.56 7.36 -9.75
N VAL A 170 4.92 7.23 -8.60
CA VAL A 170 3.59 7.75 -8.32
C VAL A 170 3.60 8.54 -7.02
N LEU A 171 2.77 9.58 -6.93
CA LEU A 171 2.50 10.32 -5.71
C LEU A 171 1.02 10.16 -5.37
N VAL A 172 0.75 9.64 -4.18
CA VAL A 172 -0.60 9.27 -3.75
C VAL A 172 -1.11 10.29 -2.74
N GLU A 173 -2.18 10.97 -3.11
CA GLU A 173 -2.96 11.85 -2.22
C GLU A 173 -4.06 11.03 -1.55
N CYS A 174 -3.85 10.67 -0.30
CA CYS A 174 -4.67 9.72 0.46
C CYS A 174 -6.06 10.25 0.87
N GLY A 175 -6.33 11.54 0.64
CA GLY A 175 -7.56 12.24 1.01
C GLY A 175 -7.26 13.71 1.29
N PHE A 176 -8.29 14.50 1.61
CA PHE A 176 -8.14 15.94 1.89
C PHE A 176 -8.18 16.19 3.39
N ILE A 177 -7.04 16.55 4.00
CA ILE A 177 -6.93 16.82 5.44
C ILE A 177 -7.78 18.02 5.88
N THR A 178 -8.07 18.93 4.95
CA THR A 178 -8.91 20.12 5.14
C THR A 178 -10.42 19.83 5.09
N ASN A 179 -10.82 18.59 4.82
CA ASN A 179 -12.19 18.12 4.95
C ASN A 179 -12.35 17.47 6.34
N ASP A 180 -13.33 17.89 7.13
CA ASP A 180 -13.47 17.44 8.53
C ASP A 180 -13.65 15.92 8.66
N ALA A 181 -14.46 15.31 7.80
CA ALA A 181 -14.68 13.85 7.83
C ALA A 181 -13.43 13.08 7.40
N GLU A 182 -12.76 13.51 6.31
CA GLU A 182 -11.53 12.89 5.84
C GLU A 182 -10.36 13.14 6.78
N GLY A 183 -10.24 14.35 7.33
CA GLY A 183 -9.21 14.67 8.33
C GLY A 183 -9.29 13.75 9.55
N ARG A 184 -10.48 13.51 10.09
CA ARG A 184 -10.67 12.53 11.18
C ARG A 184 -10.39 11.10 10.75
N TYR A 185 -10.82 10.70 9.55
CA TYR A 185 -10.57 9.36 9.03
C TYR A 185 -9.06 9.10 8.85
N LEU A 186 -8.34 10.04 8.25
CA LEU A 186 -6.89 9.97 8.03
C LEU A 186 -6.09 9.96 9.35
N ASN A 187 -6.65 10.56 10.42
CA ASN A 187 -6.07 10.54 11.75
C ASN A 187 -6.39 9.27 12.55
N SER A 188 -7.32 8.43 12.09
CA SER A 188 -7.66 7.19 12.78
C SER A 188 -6.73 6.05 12.36
N VAL A 189 -6.39 5.16 13.32
CA VAL A 189 -5.63 3.93 13.04
C VAL A 189 -6.35 3.12 11.97
N TYR A 190 -7.68 3.02 12.05
CA TYR A 190 -8.51 2.32 11.07
C TYR A 190 -8.34 2.91 9.66
N GLY A 191 -8.48 4.24 9.51
CA GLY A 191 -8.37 4.90 8.21
C GLY A 191 -7.00 4.72 7.57
N GLN A 192 -5.94 4.85 8.36
CA GLN A 192 -4.56 4.65 7.91
C GLN A 192 -4.32 3.19 7.47
N GLU A 193 -4.83 2.20 8.22
CA GLU A 193 -4.73 0.77 7.87
C GLU A 193 -5.45 0.46 6.56
N ILE A 194 -6.67 0.95 6.36
CA ILE A 194 -7.44 0.73 5.15
C ILE A 194 -6.75 1.35 3.92
N ILE A 195 -6.23 2.57 4.06
CA ILE A 195 -5.49 3.26 3.00
C ILE A 195 -4.21 2.52 2.67
N ALA A 196 -3.40 2.19 3.68
CA ALA A 196 -2.14 1.47 3.48
C ALA A 196 -2.36 0.10 2.83
N SER A 197 -3.38 -0.63 3.26
CA SER A 197 -3.77 -1.92 2.69
C SER A 197 -4.22 -1.79 1.23
N ALA A 198 -4.92 -0.73 0.85
CA ALA A 198 -5.32 -0.47 -0.54
C ALA A 198 -4.10 -0.19 -1.43
N ILE A 199 -3.17 0.65 -0.98
CA ILE A 199 -1.92 0.96 -1.68
C ILE A 199 -1.08 -0.31 -1.84
N PHE A 200 -0.93 -1.10 -0.77
CA PHE A 200 -0.23 -2.39 -0.80
C PHE A 200 -0.81 -3.33 -1.86
N ARG A 201 -2.14 -3.55 -1.88
CA ARG A 201 -2.77 -4.44 -2.86
C ARG A 201 -2.52 -4.01 -4.30
N ALA A 202 -2.62 -2.72 -4.58
CA ALA A 202 -2.33 -2.16 -5.90
C ALA A 202 -0.86 -2.35 -6.29
N THR A 203 0.06 -2.09 -5.37
CA THR A 203 1.50 -2.23 -5.57
C THR A 203 1.88 -3.70 -5.79
N ARG A 204 1.33 -4.62 -4.98
CA ARG A 204 1.52 -6.06 -5.16
C ARG A 204 1.05 -6.54 -6.54
N GLU A 205 -0.16 -6.13 -6.97
CA GLU A 205 -0.71 -6.47 -8.28
C GLU A 205 0.21 -5.95 -9.41
N PHE A 206 0.66 -4.71 -9.30
CA PHE A 206 1.55 -4.08 -10.26
C PHE A 206 2.92 -4.75 -10.35
N VAL A 207 3.56 -5.01 -9.20
CA VAL A 207 4.90 -5.61 -9.13
C VAL A 207 4.89 -7.05 -9.66
N LYS A 208 3.91 -7.88 -9.24
CA LYS A 208 3.78 -9.27 -9.73
C LYS A 208 3.59 -9.34 -11.24
N GLU A 209 2.84 -8.41 -11.82
CA GLU A 209 2.67 -8.36 -13.27
C GLU A 209 3.94 -7.93 -14.02
N LYS A 210 4.69 -7.00 -13.45
CA LYS A 210 5.92 -6.49 -14.07
C LYS A 210 7.11 -7.45 -13.94
N HIS A 211 7.07 -8.34 -12.97
CA HIS A 211 8.15 -9.28 -12.65
C HIS A 211 7.62 -10.72 -12.51
N PRO A 212 7.04 -11.30 -13.58
CA PRO A 212 6.37 -12.60 -13.50
C PRO A 212 7.29 -13.78 -13.17
N THR A 213 8.62 -13.60 -13.30
CA THR A 213 9.63 -14.62 -12.99
C THR A 213 10.10 -14.59 -11.54
N ILE A 214 9.72 -13.58 -10.76
CA ILE A 214 10.07 -13.46 -9.36
C ILE A 214 8.92 -14.01 -8.51
N ASP A 215 9.25 -14.93 -7.60
CA ASP A 215 8.27 -15.39 -6.60
C ASP A 215 8.16 -14.35 -5.47
N PHE A 216 6.97 -13.82 -5.30
CA PHE A 216 6.63 -12.86 -4.26
C PHE A 216 5.72 -13.45 -3.18
N ASN A 217 5.46 -14.75 -3.19
CA ASN A 217 4.60 -15.34 -2.18
C ASN A 217 5.36 -15.48 -0.86
N PRO A 218 4.77 -15.05 0.27
CA PRO A 218 5.40 -15.24 1.56
C PRO A 218 5.42 -16.73 1.92
N PRO A 219 6.30 -17.16 2.85
CA PRO A 219 6.21 -18.49 3.44
C PRO A 219 4.81 -18.69 4.03
N GLN A 220 4.24 -19.88 3.86
CA GLN A 220 2.96 -20.20 4.46
C GLN A 220 3.15 -20.45 5.96
N ASP A 221 2.53 -19.60 6.79
CA ASP A 221 2.44 -19.86 8.23
C ASP A 221 1.41 -20.94 8.49
N VAL A 222 1.84 -22.02 9.14
CA VAL A 222 0.95 -23.06 9.64
C VAL A 222 0.37 -22.58 10.97
N THR A 223 -0.90 -22.23 10.98
CA THR A 223 -1.58 -21.84 12.23
C THR A 223 -2.03 -23.07 13.00
N ASN A 224 -1.57 -23.21 14.23
CA ASN A 224 -2.08 -24.20 15.19
C ASN A 224 -3.44 -23.78 15.73
N GLN A 225 -4.37 -24.74 15.83
CA GLN A 225 -5.70 -24.58 16.39
C GLN A 225 -6.01 -25.60 17.48
N PRO A 226 -6.81 -25.25 18.48
CA PRO A 226 -7.88 -26.16 18.90
C PRO A 226 -9.18 -25.42 19.15
N ASP A 227 -10.26 -26.04 18.90
CA ASP A 227 -11.62 -25.99 19.41
C ASP A 227 -12.62 -26.25 18.29
N GLN A 228 -13.76 -26.89 18.60
CA GLN A 228 -14.86 -27.33 17.75
C GLN A 228 -14.89 -26.72 16.33
N PRO A 229 -15.01 -27.50 15.26
CA PRO A 229 -15.01 -27.00 13.88
C PRO A 229 -16.08 -25.92 13.68
N HIS A 230 -15.66 -24.72 13.29
CA HIS A 230 -16.57 -23.61 13.06
C HIS A 230 -16.03 -22.66 11.99
N TYR A 231 -16.89 -21.80 11.48
CA TYR A 231 -16.52 -20.76 10.51
C TYR A 231 -16.57 -19.39 11.17
N LYS A 232 -15.60 -18.54 10.85
CA LYS A 232 -15.65 -17.09 11.12
C LYS A 232 -15.45 -16.34 9.83
N VAL A 233 -15.88 -15.09 9.78
CA VAL A 233 -15.57 -14.19 8.67
C VAL A 233 -14.49 -13.24 9.15
N GLN A 234 -13.28 -13.35 8.62
CA GLN A 234 -12.24 -12.36 8.85
C GLN A 234 -12.58 -11.09 8.08
N ILE A 235 -12.77 -9.99 8.80
CA ILE A 235 -13.16 -8.70 8.22
C ILE A 235 -11.96 -7.82 7.97
N MET A 236 -10.91 -7.92 8.79
CA MET A 236 -9.63 -7.25 8.58
C MET A 236 -8.52 -7.87 9.43
N ALA A 237 -7.29 -7.44 9.13
CA ALA A 237 -6.13 -7.64 9.99
C ALA A 237 -5.35 -6.33 10.08
N SER A 238 -4.67 -6.06 11.21
CA SER A 238 -3.91 -4.84 11.42
C SER A 238 -2.60 -5.10 12.17
N ILE A 239 -1.66 -4.17 11.99
CA ILE A 239 -0.40 -4.13 12.75
C ILE A 239 -0.70 -3.60 14.16
N ASP A 240 -1.45 -2.52 14.22
CA ASP A 240 -1.82 -1.85 15.45
C ASP A 240 -3.19 -2.31 15.96
N LYS A 241 -3.37 -2.19 17.26
CA LYS A 241 -4.64 -2.51 17.92
C LYS A 241 -5.72 -1.50 17.53
N ILE A 242 -6.83 -1.99 16.99
CA ILE A 242 -8.04 -1.22 16.74
C ILE A 242 -9.10 -1.66 17.78
N GLU A 243 -9.76 -0.72 18.41
CA GLU A 243 -10.80 -1.06 19.36
C GLU A 243 -12.06 -1.56 18.64
N THR A 244 -12.76 -2.53 19.28
CA THR A 244 -13.91 -3.19 18.62
C THR A 244 -15.19 -2.37 18.68
N ASP A 245 -15.19 -1.24 19.36
CA ASP A 245 -16.32 -0.33 19.51
C ASP A 245 -16.29 0.88 18.58
N ILE A 246 -15.42 0.87 17.56
CA ILE A 246 -15.35 1.95 16.56
C ILE A 246 -16.64 2.01 15.71
N THR A 247 -16.90 3.17 15.16
CA THR A 247 -18.10 3.46 14.36
C THR A 247 -18.27 2.51 13.18
N GLU A 248 -17.17 2.12 12.53
CA GLU A 248 -17.16 1.23 11.37
C GLU A 248 -17.61 -0.18 11.74
N PHE A 249 -17.16 -0.71 12.89
CA PHE A 249 -17.57 -2.03 13.37
C PHE A 249 -19.01 -2.03 13.90
N LYS A 250 -19.46 -0.90 14.49
CA LYS A 250 -20.85 -0.74 14.95
C LYS A 250 -21.90 -0.75 13.84
N LYS A 251 -21.48 -0.58 12.57
CA LYS A 251 -22.37 -0.71 11.39
C LYS A 251 -22.65 -2.15 11.01
N LEU A 252 -21.92 -3.11 11.57
CA LEU A 252 -22.13 -4.51 11.28
C LEU A 252 -23.24 -5.08 12.16
N ASP A 253 -24.06 -5.98 11.59
CA ASP A 253 -25.10 -6.70 12.30
C ASP A 253 -24.55 -7.77 13.29
N PHE A 254 -23.24 -7.86 13.40
CA PHE A 254 -22.52 -8.89 14.15
C PHE A 254 -21.52 -8.24 15.10
N PRO A 255 -21.34 -8.78 16.32
CA PRO A 255 -20.25 -8.37 17.19
C PRO A 255 -18.90 -8.71 16.55
N VAL A 256 -17.95 -7.79 16.69
CA VAL A 256 -16.58 -7.98 16.20
C VAL A 256 -15.70 -8.51 17.32
N GLU A 257 -15.09 -9.66 17.08
CA GLU A 257 -14.05 -10.24 17.93
C GLU A 257 -12.68 -9.81 17.44
N ARG A 258 -11.81 -9.39 18.36
CA ARG A 258 -10.40 -9.15 18.08
C ARG A 258 -9.56 -10.27 18.65
N VAL A 259 -8.73 -10.88 17.79
CA VAL A 259 -7.77 -11.92 18.17
C VAL A 259 -6.37 -11.37 18.04
N PHE A 260 -5.56 -11.48 19.12
CA PHE A 260 -4.12 -11.20 19.05
C PHE A 260 -3.40 -12.43 18.50
N VAL A 261 -2.47 -12.24 17.58
CA VAL A 261 -1.74 -13.31 16.89
C VAL A 261 -0.27 -13.24 17.30
N GLU A 262 0.20 -14.23 18.07
CA GLU A 262 1.60 -14.32 18.53
C GLU A 262 2.57 -14.81 17.46
N SER A 263 2.08 -15.22 16.29
CA SER A 263 2.92 -15.77 15.23
C SER A 263 3.91 -14.74 14.66
N SER A 264 4.88 -15.22 13.87
CA SER A 264 5.79 -14.40 13.06
C SER A 264 5.07 -13.51 12.02
N SER A 265 3.74 -13.59 11.96
CA SER A 265 2.90 -12.76 11.12
C SER A 265 3.06 -11.27 11.48
N MET A 266 3.16 -10.44 10.46
CA MET A 266 3.14 -8.98 10.59
C MET A 266 1.89 -8.48 11.31
N TYR A 267 0.75 -9.11 11.01
CA TYR A 267 -0.51 -8.73 11.61
C TYR A 267 -0.58 -9.23 13.05
N LYS A 268 -0.54 -8.30 13.98
CA LYS A 268 -0.69 -8.60 15.42
C LYS A 268 -2.14 -8.78 15.83
N TYR A 269 -3.08 -8.27 15.04
CA TYR A 269 -4.50 -8.32 15.35
C TYR A 269 -5.30 -8.75 14.12
N LYS A 270 -6.19 -9.72 14.31
CA LYS A 270 -7.20 -10.14 13.35
C LYS A 270 -8.59 -9.88 13.90
N TYR A 271 -9.50 -9.46 13.06
CA TYR A 271 -10.87 -9.09 13.43
C TYR A 271 -11.84 -9.99 12.72
N PHE A 272 -12.75 -10.58 13.49
CA PHE A 272 -13.68 -11.59 12.99
C PHE A 272 -15.11 -11.25 13.41
N VAL A 273 -16.08 -11.71 12.61
CA VAL A 273 -17.47 -11.90 13.00
C VAL A 273 -17.81 -13.39 12.99
N GLY A 274 -18.72 -13.80 13.82
CA GLY A 274 -19.07 -15.20 14.11
C GLY A 274 -18.76 -15.57 15.55
N PRO A 275 -18.71 -16.87 15.92
CA PRO A 275 -18.62 -18.05 15.04
C PRO A 275 -19.92 -18.45 14.35
N PHE A 276 -19.82 -19.19 13.25
CA PHE A 276 -20.92 -19.82 12.53
C PHE A 276 -20.68 -21.32 12.45
N THR A 277 -21.71 -22.11 12.66
CA THR A 277 -21.63 -23.58 12.58
C THR A 277 -21.70 -24.09 11.14
N ASP A 278 -22.23 -23.29 10.23
CA ASP A 278 -22.44 -23.62 8.83
C ASP A 278 -21.73 -22.63 7.90
N LYS A 279 -21.03 -23.17 6.88
CA LYS A 279 -20.36 -22.39 5.83
C LYS A 279 -21.31 -21.49 5.03
N LYS A 280 -22.57 -21.89 4.87
CA LYS A 280 -23.58 -21.10 4.15
C LYS A 280 -23.96 -19.86 4.93
N GLU A 281 -24.12 -19.98 6.25
CA GLU A 281 -24.33 -18.83 7.15
C GLU A 281 -23.15 -17.89 7.15
N ALA A 282 -21.92 -18.42 7.28
CA ALA A 282 -20.70 -17.63 7.20
C ALA A 282 -20.59 -16.87 5.87
N LYS A 283 -20.95 -17.49 4.74
CA LYS A 283 -21.01 -16.82 3.42
C LYS A 283 -22.07 -15.74 3.33
N LYS A 284 -23.21 -15.90 4.00
CA LYS A 284 -24.24 -14.87 4.10
C LYS A 284 -23.72 -13.67 4.91
N ALA A 285 -23.12 -13.93 6.05
CA ALA A 285 -22.48 -12.91 6.88
C ALA A 285 -21.34 -12.20 6.12
N GLN A 286 -20.51 -12.94 5.36
CA GLN A 286 -19.47 -12.37 4.50
C GLN A 286 -20.04 -11.33 3.53
N LYS A 287 -21.15 -11.62 2.86
CA LYS A 287 -21.80 -10.68 1.93
C LYS A 287 -22.31 -9.44 2.65
N SER A 288 -22.91 -9.61 3.85
CA SER A 288 -23.37 -8.48 4.67
C SER A 288 -22.21 -7.57 5.07
N VAL A 289 -21.11 -8.12 5.61
CA VAL A 289 -19.96 -7.30 6.02
C VAL A 289 -19.27 -6.64 4.83
N GLN A 290 -19.23 -7.31 3.66
CA GLN A 290 -18.67 -6.73 2.44
C GLN A 290 -19.48 -5.52 1.95
N SER A 291 -20.82 -5.57 2.02
CA SER A 291 -21.68 -4.43 1.67
C SER A 291 -21.59 -3.27 2.67
N ASN A 292 -21.14 -3.53 3.89
CA ASN A 292 -20.90 -2.54 4.94
C ASN A 292 -19.46 -1.98 4.98
N GLY A 293 -18.69 -2.13 3.90
CA GLY A 293 -17.38 -1.50 3.74
C GLY A 293 -16.17 -2.41 3.96
N PHE A 294 -16.36 -3.68 4.29
CA PHE A 294 -15.27 -4.66 4.47
C PHE A 294 -15.13 -5.56 3.24
N GLY A 295 -14.93 -4.96 2.06
CA GLY A 295 -14.95 -5.64 0.77
C GLY A 295 -13.98 -6.84 0.64
N ASP A 296 -12.94 -6.90 1.48
CA ASP A 296 -11.95 -7.99 1.51
C ASP A 296 -12.30 -9.10 2.52
N ALA A 297 -13.44 -9.02 3.19
CA ALA A 297 -13.85 -10.03 4.15
C ALA A 297 -13.95 -11.42 3.51
N PHE A 298 -13.45 -12.44 4.16
CA PHE A 298 -13.46 -13.82 3.68
C PHE A 298 -13.75 -14.81 4.81
N VAL A 299 -14.34 -15.95 4.44
CA VAL A 299 -14.65 -17.02 5.39
C VAL A 299 -13.37 -17.79 5.72
N VAL A 300 -13.14 -17.99 7.00
CA VAL A 300 -12.08 -18.82 7.57
C VAL A 300 -12.73 -20.03 8.27
N TYR A 301 -12.17 -21.19 8.04
CA TYR A 301 -12.56 -22.40 8.76
C TYR A 301 -11.56 -22.66 9.89
N PHE A 302 -12.09 -22.98 11.06
CA PHE A 302 -11.34 -23.35 12.26
C PHE A 302 -11.70 -24.80 12.59
N GLU A 303 -10.70 -25.69 12.58
CA GLU A 303 -10.82 -27.11 12.94
C GLU A 303 -10.81 -27.31 14.44
#